data_07655a5ec5d526ce0d369997a4964c0c
#
_entry.id   07655a5ec5d526ce0d369997a4964c0c
#
_cell.length_a   1.000
_cell.length_b   1.000
_cell.length_c   1.000
_cell.angle_alpha   90.00
_cell.angle_beta   90.00
_cell.angle_gamma   90.00
#
_symmetry.space_group_name_H-M   'P 1'
#
loop_
_entity.id
_entity.type
_entity.pdbx_description
1 polymer ?
#
loop_
_entity_poly.entity_id
_entity_poly.type
_entity_poly.pdbx_seq_one_letter_code
_entity_poly.pdbx_strand_id
1 'polypeptide(L)'
;MGVQGFQEYLEKRCPGAAVPVDLLKLGRTVGRQHPHHHPGPLPPPPPARILIDADSGLQRLYGGYQTDWVCGGEWNAMLGYLAALSQACLYQGGLELVVVFNGTLGKERWPEWARRAQGQRQTAQLIVNHVGSKATPPPRAWFLPPACLSHCVRLAMFRFRVRVVQTLEDHHQEVLSLYRDFGFCGLIAQDSEFALCNVPAYFSSHALKLSWNGKNLTTHQYLLSEAARQLGLKTQHLPCFAALLGNHILPDEDLAAFHWSLLGPEHPLASLKVRAHQLVLPPCEVVIKAVSEYVSSIKHLGNLDAVARDVFKQSQSRIEDKVGLFKKAVEYFSAASKPRPLSMGPSPYLWFGPTPFGGLPGHMGAMQPGKNQVGVTCL
;
A
#
# COMPACT_ATOMS: atom_id res chain seq x y z
N MET A 1 1.28 -2.11 -6.14
CA MET A 1 -0.12 -2.18 -6.61
C MET A 1 -0.67 -0.77 -6.59
N GLY A 2 -1.94 -0.54 -6.79
CA GLY A 2 -2.48 0.81 -6.92
C GLY A 2 -2.21 1.44 -8.28
N VAL A 3 -2.38 2.76 -8.37
CA VAL A 3 -2.19 3.51 -9.60
C VAL A 3 -0.71 3.59 -9.95
N GLN A 4 -0.35 3.00 -11.09
CA GLN A 4 1.05 2.93 -11.53
C GLN A 4 1.64 4.34 -11.66
N GLY A 5 2.84 4.56 -11.11
CA GLY A 5 3.55 5.83 -11.22
C GLY A 5 3.03 6.99 -10.37
N PHE A 6 1.91 6.84 -9.64
CA PHE A 6 1.34 7.95 -8.88
C PHE A 6 2.25 8.42 -7.73
N GLN A 7 2.85 7.51 -6.97
CA GLN A 7 3.79 7.89 -5.91
C GLN A 7 5.04 8.58 -6.46
N GLU A 8 5.57 8.07 -7.58
CA GLU A 8 6.70 8.69 -8.26
C GLU A 8 6.34 10.10 -8.76
N TYR A 9 5.10 10.29 -9.23
CA TYR A 9 4.57 11.59 -9.59
C TYR A 9 4.52 12.55 -8.40
N LEU A 10 4.04 12.09 -7.23
CA LEU A 10 4.04 12.87 -6.00
C LEU A 10 5.45 13.33 -5.61
N GLU A 11 6.42 12.44 -5.67
CA GLU A 11 7.80 12.71 -5.31
C GLU A 11 8.50 13.69 -6.27
N LYS A 12 8.25 13.53 -7.58
CA LYS A 12 8.99 14.28 -8.62
C LYS A 12 8.28 15.53 -9.12
N ARG A 13 6.95 15.55 -9.11
CA ARG A 13 6.13 16.59 -9.75
C ARG A 13 5.30 17.44 -8.80
N CYS A 14 5.14 17.01 -7.54
CA CYS A 14 4.38 17.75 -6.53
C CYS A 14 5.32 18.22 -5.39
N PRO A 15 6.01 19.36 -5.55
CA PRO A 15 6.89 19.88 -4.51
C PRO A 15 6.16 20.03 -3.17
N GLY A 16 6.70 19.46 -2.10
CA GLY A 16 6.10 19.49 -0.77
C GLY A 16 5.03 18.44 -0.50
N ALA A 17 4.63 17.63 -1.51
CA ALA A 17 3.71 16.51 -1.30
C ALA A 17 4.39 15.27 -0.68
N ALA A 18 5.72 15.18 -0.76
CA ALA A 18 6.51 14.16 -0.09
C ALA A 18 7.52 14.85 0.84
N VAL A 19 7.31 14.77 2.15
CA VAL A 19 8.12 15.46 3.15
C VAL A 19 8.92 14.46 3.98
N PRO A 20 10.21 14.75 4.28
CA PRO A 20 11.03 13.88 5.09
C PRO A 20 10.55 13.88 6.55
N VAL A 21 10.50 12.70 7.17
CA VAL A 21 10.09 12.51 8.56
C VAL A 21 10.99 11.47 9.24
N ASP A 22 11.19 11.65 10.55
CA ASP A 22 11.81 10.64 11.43
C ASP A 22 10.75 10.00 12.31
N LEU A 23 10.46 8.73 12.05
CA LEU A 23 9.40 7.98 12.74
C LEU A 23 9.71 7.77 14.24
N LEU A 24 10.99 7.69 14.64
CA LEU A 24 11.33 7.57 16.05
C LEU A 24 11.01 8.87 16.81
N LYS A 25 11.20 10.04 16.17
CA LYS A 25 10.75 11.32 16.74
C LYS A 25 9.25 11.39 16.82
N LEU A 26 8.55 10.96 15.76
CA LEU A 26 7.09 10.90 15.73
C LEU A 26 6.55 10.07 16.89
N GLY A 27 7.06 8.86 17.10
CA GLY A 27 6.62 7.97 18.19
C GLY A 27 6.77 8.62 19.56
N ARG A 28 7.92 9.26 19.82
CA ARG A 28 8.16 10.01 21.09
C ARG A 28 7.21 11.20 21.27
N THR A 29 6.84 11.88 20.20
CA THR A 29 5.93 13.02 20.26
C THR A 29 4.51 12.57 20.55
N VAL A 30 4.02 11.54 19.86
CA VAL A 30 2.68 10.98 20.08
C VAL A 30 2.54 10.41 21.49
N GLY A 31 3.55 9.68 21.98
CA GLY A 31 3.54 9.12 23.35
C GLY A 31 3.47 10.18 24.46
N ARG A 32 3.92 11.41 24.19
CA ARG A 32 3.87 12.54 25.16
C ARG A 32 2.55 13.30 25.16
N GLN A 33 1.71 13.16 24.15
CA GLN A 33 0.46 13.92 23.98
C GLN A 33 -0.73 13.36 24.77
N HIS A 34 -0.57 12.27 25.52
CA HIS A 34 -1.60 11.82 26.45
C HIS A 34 -1.48 12.62 27.75
N PRO A 35 -2.36 13.60 27.99
CA PRO A 35 -2.30 14.41 29.20
C PRO A 35 -2.61 13.56 30.44
N HIS A 36 -1.66 13.54 31.36
CA HIS A 36 -1.84 12.94 32.66
C HIS A 36 -2.70 13.86 33.55
N HIS A 37 -4.00 13.62 33.60
CA HIS A 37 -4.93 14.36 34.48
C HIS A 37 -5.32 13.58 35.75
N HIS A 38 -4.52 12.59 36.21
CA HIS A 38 -4.78 11.92 37.45
C HIS A 38 -3.59 12.01 38.43
N PRO A 39 -3.82 12.43 39.68
CA PRO A 39 -2.78 12.50 40.72
C PRO A 39 -2.53 11.14 41.37
N GLY A 40 -1.98 10.17 40.64
CA GLY A 40 -1.59 8.86 41.13
C GLY A 40 -0.51 8.23 40.31
N PRO A 41 0.24 7.20 40.76
CA PRO A 41 1.21 6.48 39.97
C PRO A 41 0.48 5.71 38.87
N LEU A 42 0.31 6.33 37.72
CA LEU A 42 -0.31 5.73 36.54
C LEU A 42 0.68 4.82 35.83
N PRO A 43 0.21 3.72 35.21
CA PRO A 43 1.03 2.95 34.29
C PRO A 43 1.54 3.84 33.16
N PRO A 44 2.74 3.59 32.63
CA PRO A 44 3.28 4.36 31.52
C PRO A 44 2.28 4.34 30.35
N PRO A 45 2.15 5.44 29.59
CA PRO A 45 1.25 5.49 28.47
C PRO A 45 1.61 4.37 27.48
N PRO A 46 0.61 3.76 26.82
CA PRO A 46 0.87 2.73 25.83
C PRO A 46 1.73 3.30 24.70
N PRO A 47 2.66 2.53 24.12
CA PRO A 47 3.49 2.97 23.05
C PRO A 47 2.62 3.41 21.85
N ALA A 48 3.08 4.43 21.12
CA ALA A 48 2.48 4.77 19.85
C ALA A 48 2.58 3.57 18.88
N ARG A 49 1.55 3.31 18.07
CA ARG A 49 1.52 2.15 17.18
C ARG A 49 1.58 2.58 15.72
N ILE A 50 2.42 1.90 14.94
CA ILE A 50 2.51 2.12 13.51
C ILE A 50 2.24 0.82 12.75
N LEU A 51 1.46 0.94 11.68
CA LEU A 51 1.07 -0.18 10.84
C LEU A 51 2.04 -0.28 9.65
N ILE A 52 2.51 -1.48 9.34
CA ILE A 52 3.33 -1.76 8.16
C ILE A 52 2.56 -2.72 7.26
N ASP A 53 2.28 -2.31 6.05
CA ASP A 53 1.81 -3.22 5.01
C ASP A 53 2.98 -4.05 4.49
N ALA A 54 2.98 -5.33 4.81
CA ALA A 54 4.03 -6.24 4.34
C ALA A 54 3.91 -6.54 2.85
N ASP A 55 2.72 -6.52 2.26
CA ASP A 55 2.54 -6.88 0.84
C ASP A 55 3.31 -5.93 -0.08
N SER A 56 3.24 -4.62 0.17
CA SER A 56 4.00 -3.61 -0.57
C SER A 56 5.36 -3.27 0.07
N GLY A 57 5.58 -3.61 1.33
CA GLY A 57 6.79 -3.31 2.10
C GLY A 57 7.85 -4.39 2.13
N LEU A 58 7.60 -5.59 1.58
CA LEU A 58 8.51 -6.75 1.68
C LEU A 58 9.93 -6.46 1.22
N GLN A 59 10.10 -5.75 0.13
CA GLN A 59 11.42 -5.39 -0.39
C GLN A 59 12.24 -4.63 0.66
N ARG A 60 11.65 -3.70 1.36
CA ARG A 60 12.33 -2.91 2.39
C ARG A 60 12.56 -3.72 3.66
N LEU A 61 11.60 -4.56 4.04
CA LEU A 61 11.75 -5.45 5.20
C LEU A 61 12.85 -6.49 5.00
N TYR A 62 13.13 -6.87 3.76
CA TYR A 62 14.28 -7.72 3.42
C TYR A 62 15.62 -6.97 3.51
N GLY A 63 15.64 -5.65 3.50
CA GLY A 63 16.85 -4.83 3.40
C GLY A 63 17.11 -4.28 2.00
N GLY A 64 16.20 -4.54 1.07
CA GLY A 64 16.28 -4.09 -0.32
C GLY A 64 17.41 -4.78 -1.11
N TYR A 65 17.82 -4.13 -2.18
CA TYR A 65 18.87 -4.62 -3.08
C TYR A 65 20.31 -4.60 -2.48
N GLN A 66 20.48 -4.06 -1.28
CA GLN A 66 21.77 -4.03 -0.58
C GLN A 66 22.12 -5.39 0.03
N THR A 67 21.08 -6.20 0.30
CA THR A 67 21.22 -7.58 0.77
C THR A 67 21.23 -8.49 -0.43
N ASP A 68 22.10 -9.52 -0.46
CA ASP A 68 22.14 -10.46 -1.58
C ASP A 68 20.78 -11.15 -1.78
N TRP A 69 20.28 -11.07 -2.99
CA TRP A 69 18.98 -11.61 -3.38
C TRP A 69 19.05 -12.55 -4.58
N VAL A 70 20.16 -12.53 -5.31
CA VAL A 70 20.31 -13.25 -6.61
C VAL A 70 20.42 -14.75 -6.38
N CYS A 71 21.14 -15.15 -5.33
CA CYS A 71 21.43 -16.55 -5.02
C CYS A 71 20.48 -17.15 -3.97
N GLY A 72 19.25 -16.71 -3.91
CA GLY A 72 18.22 -17.25 -3.02
C GLY A 72 18.02 -16.49 -1.72
N GLY A 73 18.75 -15.42 -1.51
CA GLY A 73 18.57 -14.49 -0.40
C GLY A 73 19.56 -14.68 0.75
N GLU A 74 19.83 -13.60 1.46
CA GLU A 74 20.71 -13.55 2.63
C GLU A 74 19.90 -13.38 3.91
N TRP A 75 19.44 -14.49 4.47
CA TRP A 75 18.51 -14.52 5.60
C TRP A 75 19.09 -13.95 6.88
N ASN A 76 20.38 -14.16 7.15
CA ASN A 76 21.04 -13.62 8.34
C ASN A 76 21.09 -12.08 8.32
N ALA A 77 21.39 -11.48 7.18
CA ALA A 77 21.39 -10.03 7.03
C ALA A 77 19.96 -9.47 7.20
N MET A 78 18.95 -10.13 6.62
CA MET A 78 17.53 -9.78 6.82
C MET A 78 17.17 -9.85 8.32
N LEU A 79 17.49 -10.94 9.01
CA LEU A 79 17.20 -11.08 10.45
C LEU A 79 17.89 -10.00 11.27
N GLY A 80 19.15 -9.70 10.99
CA GLY A 80 19.89 -8.61 11.65
C GLY A 80 19.23 -7.25 11.46
N TYR A 81 18.80 -6.95 10.22
CA TYR A 81 18.08 -5.70 9.93
C TYR A 81 16.73 -5.62 10.67
N LEU A 82 15.92 -6.69 10.65
CA LEU A 82 14.61 -6.71 11.31
C LEU A 82 14.73 -6.62 12.84
N ALA A 83 15.75 -7.24 13.42
CA ALA A 83 16.07 -7.11 14.84
C ALA A 83 16.41 -5.65 15.19
N ALA A 84 17.31 -5.03 14.43
CA ALA A 84 17.70 -3.63 14.64
C ALA A 84 16.52 -2.68 14.47
N LEU A 85 15.67 -2.88 13.45
CA LEU A 85 14.46 -2.10 13.20
C LEU A 85 13.49 -2.21 14.38
N SER A 86 13.18 -3.42 14.84
CA SER A 86 12.27 -3.67 15.95
C SER A 86 12.77 -3.06 17.25
N GLN A 87 14.06 -3.21 17.55
CA GLN A 87 14.68 -2.61 18.74
C GLN A 87 14.69 -1.07 18.68
N ALA A 88 15.06 -0.49 17.54
CA ALA A 88 15.07 0.97 17.38
C ALA A 88 13.66 1.54 17.56
N CYS A 89 12.65 0.95 16.97
CA CYS A 89 11.27 1.40 17.13
C CYS A 89 10.82 1.34 18.60
N LEU A 90 11.00 0.22 19.26
CA LEU A 90 10.52 0.03 20.62
C LEU A 90 11.29 0.89 21.62
N TYR A 91 12.63 0.79 21.64
CA TYR A 91 13.45 1.41 22.70
C TYR A 91 13.83 2.86 22.41
N GLN A 92 14.05 3.24 21.16
CA GLN A 92 14.42 4.61 20.80
C GLN A 92 13.20 5.48 20.44
N GLY A 93 12.16 4.87 19.88
CA GLY A 93 10.96 5.56 19.39
C GLY A 93 9.76 5.50 20.34
N GLY A 94 9.70 4.54 21.26
CA GLY A 94 8.47 4.22 21.98
C GLY A 94 7.35 3.83 21.00
N LEU A 95 7.73 3.16 19.90
CA LEU A 95 6.87 2.90 18.76
C LEU A 95 6.70 1.39 18.57
N GLU A 96 5.50 0.90 18.74
CA GLU A 96 5.15 -0.51 18.51
C GLU A 96 4.85 -0.75 17.04
N LEU A 97 5.55 -1.70 16.43
CA LEU A 97 5.28 -2.12 15.07
C LEU A 97 4.16 -3.16 15.03
N VAL A 98 3.25 -3.01 14.07
CA VAL A 98 2.26 -4.03 13.70
C VAL A 98 2.40 -4.27 12.20
N VAL A 99 2.65 -5.52 11.81
CA VAL A 99 2.92 -5.88 10.41
C VAL A 99 1.76 -6.70 9.87
N VAL A 100 1.16 -6.22 8.77
CA VAL A 100 0.00 -6.85 8.15
C VAL A 100 0.43 -7.59 6.88
N PHE A 101 0.07 -8.85 6.81
CA PHE A 101 0.31 -9.70 5.65
C PHE A 101 -0.99 -9.98 4.91
N ASN A 102 -0.91 -10.01 3.59
CA ASN A 102 -2.02 -10.47 2.77
C ASN A 102 -2.23 -11.98 2.96
N GLY A 103 -3.42 -12.39 3.36
CA GLY A 103 -3.77 -13.78 3.62
C GLY A 103 -4.54 -14.44 2.48
N THR A 104 -5.22 -13.65 1.66
CA THR A 104 -6.04 -14.13 0.56
C THR A 104 -5.90 -13.26 -0.68
N LEU A 105 -6.19 -13.84 -1.82
CA LEU A 105 -6.28 -13.13 -3.08
C LEU A 105 -7.74 -13.13 -3.54
N GLY A 106 -8.41 -11.98 -3.45
CA GLY A 106 -9.76 -11.80 -3.94
C GLY A 106 -9.86 -12.02 -5.45
N LYS A 107 -10.97 -12.58 -5.92
CA LYS A 107 -11.20 -12.85 -7.36
C LYS A 107 -11.03 -11.59 -8.21
N GLU A 108 -11.42 -10.45 -7.70
CA GLU A 108 -11.35 -9.16 -8.38
C GLU A 108 -9.91 -8.68 -8.62
N ARG A 109 -8.97 -9.09 -7.75
CA ARG A 109 -7.54 -8.76 -7.87
C ARG A 109 -6.71 -9.81 -8.62
N TRP A 110 -7.34 -10.91 -9.04
CA TRP A 110 -6.66 -11.97 -9.78
C TRP A 110 -5.98 -11.49 -11.07
N PRO A 111 -6.61 -10.67 -11.93
CA PRO A 111 -5.96 -10.17 -13.15
C PRO A 111 -4.72 -9.32 -12.85
N GLU A 112 -4.77 -8.49 -11.83
CA GLU A 112 -3.64 -7.67 -11.38
C GLU A 112 -2.48 -8.54 -10.86
N TRP A 113 -2.80 -9.54 -10.05
CA TRP A 113 -1.82 -10.50 -9.56
C TRP A 113 -1.17 -11.29 -10.70
N ALA A 114 -1.93 -11.74 -11.67
CA ALA A 114 -1.43 -12.49 -12.83
C ALA A 114 -0.48 -11.64 -13.68
N ARG A 115 -0.80 -10.37 -13.93
CA ARG A 115 0.09 -9.42 -14.61
C ARG A 115 1.40 -9.23 -13.85
N ARG A 116 1.34 -9.02 -12.54
CA ARG A 116 2.53 -8.89 -11.70
C ARG A 116 3.40 -10.14 -11.73
N ALA A 117 2.80 -11.31 -11.61
CA ALA A 117 3.51 -12.59 -11.68
C ALA A 117 4.18 -12.81 -13.04
N GLN A 118 3.53 -12.41 -14.13
CA GLN A 118 4.11 -12.45 -15.48
C GLN A 118 5.31 -11.51 -15.60
N GLY A 119 5.20 -10.27 -15.12
CA GLY A 119 6.31 -9.31 -15.10
C GLY A 119 7.50 -9.82 -14.29
N GLN A 120 7.26 -10.43 -13.13
CA GLN A 120 8.32 -11.05 -12.33
C GLN A 120 9.02 -12.20 -13.07
N ARG A 121 8.28 -13.06 -13.80
CA ARG A 121 8.87 -14.12 -14.63
C ARG A 121 9.75 -13.56 -15.75
N GLN A 122 9.31 -12.49 -16.41
CA GLN A 122 10.10 -11.83 -17.45
C GLN A 122 11.39 -11.25 -16.85
N THR A 123 11.31 -10.60 -15.71
CA THR A 123 12.48 -10.07 -14.99
C THR A 123 13.42 -11.20 -14.56
N ALA A 124 12.88 -12.32 -14.04
CA ALA A 124 13.69 -13.48 -13.70
C ALA A 124 14.47 -14.04 -14.91
N GLN A 125 13.83 -14.11 -16.07
CA GLN A 125 14.49 -14.54 -17.31
C GLN A 125 15.60 -13.58 -17.73
N LEU A 126 15.39 -12.26 -17.58
CA LEU A 126 16.44 -11.26 -17.85
C LEU A 126 17.63 -11.44 -16.91
N ILE A 127 17.39 -11.71 -15.61
CA ILE A 127 18.42 -11.97 -14.61
C ILE A 127 19.24 -13.21 -14.99
N VAL A 128 18.57 -14.33 -15.28
CA VAL A 128 19.24 -15.59 -15.67
C VAL A 128 20.11 -15.39 -16.90
N ASN A 129 19.58 -14.74 -17.93
CA ASN A 129 20.31 -14.46 -19.15
C ASN A 129 21.53 -13.54 -18.91
N HIS A 130 21.36 -12.52 -18.05
CA HIS A 130 22.44 -11.60 -17.71
C HIS A 130 23.59 -12.31 -16.96
N VAL A 131 23.24 -13.06 -15.90
CA VAL A 131 24.23 -13.79 -15.12
C VAL A 131 24.95 -14.83 -15.97
N GLY A 132 24.22 -15.58 -16.80
CA GLY A 132 24.79 -16.59 -17.70
C GLY A 132 25.69 -16.03 -18.78
N SER A 133 25.40 -14.82 -19.29
CA SER A 133 26.18 -14.21 -20.38
C SER A 133 27.33 -13.30 -19.90
N LYS A 134 27.15 -12.60 -18.77
CA LYS A 134 28.09 -11.56 -18.30
C LYS A 134 28.85 -11.97 -17.03
N ALA A 135 28.41 -12.99 -16.31
CA ALA A 135 28.97 -13.41 -15.03
C ALA A 135 29.13 -12.26 -14.01
N THR A 136 28.25 -11.26 -14.09
CA THR A 136 28.21 -10.10 -13.18
C THR A 136 26.87 -10.00 -12.50
N PRO A 137 26.75 -9.34 -11.32
CA PRO A 137 25.47 -9.10 -10.69
C PRO A 137 24.50 -8.37 -11.62
N PRO A 138 23.20 -8.72 -11.62
CA PRO A 138 22.21 -8.04 -12.42
C PRO A 138 21.98 -6.60 -11.95
N PRO A 139 21.45 -5.71 -12.81
CA PRO A 139 21.10 -4.36 -12.44
C PRO A 139 20.15 -4.32 -11.21
N ARG A 140 20.39 -3.40 -10.30
CA ARG A 140 19.56 -3.23 -9.07
C ARG A 140 18.08 -2.97 -9.36
N ALA A 141 17.79 -2.37 -10.51
CA ALA A 141 16.41 -2.12 -10.96
C ALA A 141 15.63 -3.42 -11.23
N TRP A 142 16.31 -4.54 -11.41
CA TRP A 142 15.67 -5.86 -11.61
C TRP A 142 15.46 -6.63 -10.31
N PHE A 143 15.53 -5.97 -9.17
CA PHE A 143 15.34 -6.63 -7.88
C PHE A 143 14.05 -7.47 -7.87
N LEU A 144 14.22 -8.74 -7.54
CA LEU A 144 13.12 -9.66 -7.24
C LEU A 144 13.23 -10.15 -5.80
N PRO A 145 12.15 -10.12 -5.02
CA PRO A 145 12.15 -10.71 -3.70
C PRO A 145 12.51 -12.20 -3.76
N PRO A 146 13.38 -12.69 -2.85
CA PRO A 146 13.65 -14.13 -2.74
C PRO A 146 12.37 -14.93 -2.53
N ALA A 147 12.36 -16.19 -2.97
CA ALA A 147 11.25 -17.09 -2.73
C ALA A 147 10.94 -17.22 -1.23
N CYS A 148 9.67 -17.38 -0.88
CA CYS A 148 9.19 -17.49 0.51
C CYS A 148 9.51 -16.29 1.42
N LEU A 149 9.93 -15.12 0.87
CA LEU A 149 10.31 -13.96 1.67
C LEU A 149 9.21 -13.54 2.65
N SER A 150 7.95 -13.47 2.22
CA SER A 150 6.82 -13.12 3.08
C SER A 150 6.72 -14.04 4.30
N HIS A 151 6.90 -15.35 4.10
CA HIS A 151 6.88 -16.34 5.18
C HIS A 151 8.05 -16.16 6.15
N CYS A 152 9.27 -15.96 5.62
CA CYS A 152 10.46 -15.75 6.44
C CYS A 152 10.39 -14.44 7.25
N VAL A 153 9.89 -13.36 6.66
CA VAL A 153 9.67 -12.09 7.39
C VAL A 153 8.64 -12.28 8.50
N ARG A 154 7.54 -13.00 8.24
CA ARG A 154 6.53 -13.31 9.26
C ARG A 154 7.12 -14.05 10.46
N LEU A 155 7.91 -15.11 10.22
CA LEU A 155 8.58 -15.86 11.27
C LEU A 155 9.60 -15.00 12.04
N ALA A 156 10.34 -14.14 11.34
CA ALA A 156 11.26 -13.19 11.97
C ALA A 156 10.51 -12.21 12.89
N MET A 157 9.38 -11.69 12.46
CA MET A 157 8.57 -10.79 13.27
C MET A 157 8.09 -11.48 14.56
N PHE A 158 7.63 -12.73 14.48
CA PHE A 158 7.29 -13.52 15.67
C PHE A 158 8.48 -13.68 16.63
N ARG A 159 9.67 -14.00 16.09
CA ARG A 159 10.90 -14.14 16.88
C ARG A 159 11.23 -12.84 17.63
N PHE A 160 11.01 -11.69 17.01
CA PHE A 160 11.28 -10.38 17.60
C PHE A 160 10.07 -9.80 18.38
N ARG A 161 9.04 -10.63 18.62
CA ARG A 161 7.81 -10.24 19.33
C ARG A 161 7.10 -9.05 18.71
N VAL A 162 7.25 -8.84 17.41
CA VAL A 162 6.47 -7.88 16.65
C VAL A 162 5.10 -8.48 16.34
N ARG A 163 4.05 -7.70 16.50
CA ARG A 163 2.70 -8.16 16.19
C ARG A 163 2.52 -8.36 14.69
N VAL A 164 1.89 -9.47 14.36
CA VAL A 164 1.57 -9.83 12.98
C VAL A 164 0.06 -10.01 12.86
N VAL A 165 -0.50 -9.42 11.83
CA VAL A 165 -1.90 -9.56 11.42
C VAL A 165 -1.93 -10.17 10.03
N GLN A 166 -2.92 -10.99 9.77
CA GLN A 166 -3.19 -11.53 8.44
C GLN A 166 -4.62 -11.17 8.04
N THR A 167 -4.76 -10.58 6.86
CA THR A 167 -6.06 -10.22 6.28
C THR A 167 -6.76 -11.46 5.72
N LEU A 168 -8.08 -11.44 5.70
CA LEU A 168 -8.92 -12.58 5.31
C LEU A 168 -9.74 -12.32 4.05
N GLU A 169 -9.99 -11.04 3.73
CA GLU A 169 -10.79 -10.60 2.59
C GLU A 169 -9.97 -9.65 1.69
N ASP A 170 -10.49 -8.45 1.39
CA ASP A 170 -9.74 -7.46 0.65
C ASP A 170 -8.67 -6.81 1.52
N HIS A 171 -7.40 -7.08 1.19
CA HIS A 171 -6.24 -6.65 1.96
C HIS A 171 -6.23 -5.14 2.21
N HIS A 172 -6.49 -4.33 1.18
CA HIS A 172 -6.42 -2.86 1.29
C HIS A 172 -7.51 -2.32 2.20
N GLN A 173 -8.74 -2.84 2.07
CA GLN A 173 -9.86 -2.44 2.91
C GLN A 173 -9.63 -2.82 4.36
N GLU A 174 -9.11 -4.02 4.60
CA GLU A 174 -8.81 -4.47 5.96
C GLU A 174 -7.67 -3.67 6.59
N VAL A 175 -6.60 -3.35 5.85
CA VAL A 175 -5.51 -2.48 6.33
C VAL A 175 -6.04 -1.10 6.70
N LEU A 176 -6.90 -0.51 5.87
CA LEU A 176 -7.53 0.78 6.13
C LEU A 176 -8.46 0.75 7.36
N SER A 177 -9.23 -0.33 7.52
CA SER A 177 -10.07 -0.54 8.70
C SER A 177 -9.22 -0.68 9.96
N LEU A 178 -8.17 -1.51 9.93
CA LEU A 178 -7.22 -1.65 11.04
C LEU A 178 -6.62 -0.30 11.43
N TYR A 179 -6.14 0.46 10.44
CA TYR A 179 -5.53 1.77 10.67
C TYR A 179 -6.48 2.72 11.43
N ARG A 180 -7.75 2.75 11.06
CA ARG A 180 -8.76 3.64 11.65
C ARG A 180 -9.27 3.14 13.00
N ASP A 181 -9.62 1.86 13.07
CA ASP A 181 -10.33 1.30 14.22
C ASP A 181 -9.42 1.17 15.44
N PHE A 182 -8.11 1.01 15.24
CA PHE A 182 -7.15 0.81 16.32
C PHE A 182 -6.24 2.00 16.61
N GLY A 183 -6.47 3.15 16.00
CA GLY A 183 -5.79 4.41 16.31
C GLY A 183 -4.27 4.35 16.05
N PHE A 184 -3.84 3.83 14.93
CA PHE A 184 -2.44 3.85 14.53
C PHE A 184 -1.99 5.28 14.20
N CYS A 185 -0.78 5.63 14.61
CA CYS A 185 -0.19 6.94 14.34
C CYS A 185 0.37 7.06 12.92
N GLY A 186 0.40 5.97 12.15
CA GLY A 186 0.84 5.97 10.76
C GLY A 186 0.73 4.62 10.09
N LEU A 187 0.72 4.65 8.74
CA LEU A 187 0.77 3.49 7.85
C LEU A 187 2.02 3.59 6.99
N ILE A 188 2.88 2.58 7.06
CA ILE A 188 4.06 2.43 6.19
C ILE A 188 3.72 1.45 5.08
N ALA A 189 3.73 1.90 3.83
CA ALA A 189 3.46 1.07 2.67
C ALA A 189 4.12 1.63 1.40
N GLN A 190 4.03 0.90 0.30
CA GLN A 190 4.44 1.34 -1.03
C GLN A 190 3.34 1.04 -2.04
N ASP A 191 2.14 1.49 -1.73
CA ASP A 191 0.99 1.34 -2.59
C ASP A 191 0.19 2.64 -2.67
N SER A 192 0.10 3.20 -3.88
CA SER A 192 -0.58 4.47 -4.12
C SER A 192 -2.08 4.42 -3.82
N GLU A 193 -2.68 3.24 -3.73
CA GLU A 193 -4.07 3.07 -3.34
C GLU A 193 -4.31 3.65 -1.93
N PHE A 194 -3.38 3.43 -0.98
CA PHE A 194 -3.48 4.02 0.36
C PHE A 194 -3.36 5.55 0.35
N ALA A 195 -2.51 6.11 -0.52
CA ALA A 195 -2.43 7.55 -0.69
C ALA A 195 -3.76 8.12 -1.21
N LEU A 196 -4.34 7.50 -2.24
CA LEU A 196 -5.61 7.91 -2.84
C LEU A 196 -6.82 7.73 -1.91
N CYS A 197 -6.74 6.79 -0.96
CA CYS A 197 -7.72 6.62 0.12
C CYS A 197 -7.58 7.67 1.24
N ASN A 198 -6.74 8.67 1.06
CA ASN A 198 -6.54 9.79 1.98
C ASN A 198 -6.16 9.36 3.42
N VAL A 199 -5.21 8.44 3.56
CA VAL A 199 -4.64 8.07 4.86
C VAL A 199 -3.84 9.26 5.40
N PRO A 200 -4.20 9.84 6.56
CA PRO A 200 -3.60 11.08 7.05
C PRO A 200 -2.10 11.01 7.31
N ALA A 201 -1.61 9.88 7.80
CA ALA A 201 -0.20 9.64 8.09
C ALA A 201 0.31 8.43 7.29
N TYR A 202 0.43 8.62 5.98
CA TYR A 202 0.93 7.63 5.04
C TYR A 202 2.42 7.84 4.77
N PHE A 203 3.23 6.81 5.00
CA PHE A 203 4.69 6.85 4.90
C PHE A 203 5.20 5.86 3.86
N SER A 204 6.22 6.29 3.09
CA SER A 204 6.87 5.45 2.09
C SER A 204 7.68 4.32 2.74
N SER A 205 7.36 3.06 2.45
CA SER A 205 8.24 1.95 2.81
C SER A 205 9.52 1.94 1.97
N HIS A 206 9.47 2.42 0.73
CA HIS A 206 10.62 2.48 -0.17
C HIS A 206 11.72 3.42 0.36
N ALA A 207 11.32 4.60 0.86
CA ALA A 207 12.23 5.58 1.42
C ALA A 207 12.66 5.27 2.87
N LEU A 208 12.10 4.23 3.50
CA LEU A 208 12.39 3.88 4.89
C LEU A 208 13.86 3.51 5.06
N LYS A 209 14.55 4.23 5.96
CA LYS A 209 15.98 4.06 6.24
C LYS A 209 16.28 4.13 7.72
N LEU A 210 16.71 3.02 8.28
CA LEU A 210 17.26 2.98 9.63
C LEU A 210 18.74 3.43 9.59
N SER A 211 19.11 4.38 10.47
CA SER A 211 20.51 4.75 10.62
C SER A 211 21.31 3.59 11.22
N TRP A 212 22.59 3.48 10.88
CA TRP A 212 23.46 2.40 11.33
C TRP A 212 23.54 2.28 12.86
N ASN A 213 23.40 3.40 13.57
CA ASN A 213 23.42 3.48 15.04
C ASN A 213 22.02 3.33 15.67
N GLY A 214 20.98 3.05 14.88
CA GLY A 214 19.60 2.85 15.34
C GLY A 214 18.91 4.08 15.90
N LYS A 215 19.51 5.29 15.82
CA LYS A 215 18.97 6.51 16.45
C LYS A 215 17.92 7.26 15.62
N ASN A 216 17.86 6.99 14.30
CA ASN A 216 16.94 7.63 13.37
C ASN A 216 16.31 6.57 12.46
N LEU A 217 15.02 6.70 12.23
CA LEU A 217 14.27 5.94 11.26
C LEU A 217 13.56 6.90 10.32
N THR A 218 14.22 7.25 9.22
CA THR A 218 13.74 8.28 8.29
C THR A 218 12.94 7.66 7.15
N THR A 219 11.94 8.41 6.68
CA THR A 219 11.16 8.10 5.47
C THR A 219 10.56 9.39 4.92
N HIS A 220 9.67 9.27 3.91
CA HIS A 220 8.83 10.36 3.43
C HIS A 220 7.38 10.14 3.85
N GLN A 221 6.72 11.19 4.32
CA GLN A 221 5.27 11.25 4.48
C GLN A 221 4.68 11.84 3.22
N TYR A 222 3.62 11.20 2.69
CA TYR A 222 2.87 11.74 1.56
C TYR A 222 1.69 12.57 2.05
N LEU A 223 1.62 13.81 1.57
CA LEU A 223 0.57 14.77 1.87
C LEU A 223 -0.37 14.88 0.67
N LEU A 224 -1.42 14.07 0.64
CA LEU A 224 -2.38 14.07 -0.48
C LEU A 224 -3.09 15.41 -0.63
N SER A 225 -3.35 16.12 0.48
CA SER A 225 -3.93 17.46 0.43
C SER A 225 -3.09 18.47 -0.36
N GLU A 226 -1.77 18.39 -0.22
CA GLU A 226 -0.85 19.25 -0.97
C GLU A 226 -0.80 18.86 -2.46
N ALA A 227 -0.76 17.55 -2.74
CA ALA A 227 -0.84 17.06 -4.11
C ALA A 227 -2.17 17.46 -4.78
N ALA A 228 -3.29 17.30 -4.09
CA ALA A 228 -4.60 17.70 -4.60
C ALA A 228 -4.67 19.20 -4.89
N ARG A 229 -4.12 20.04 -4.00
CA ARG A 229 -4.04 21.48 -4.20
C ARG A 229 -3.27 21.84 -5.48
N GLN A 230 -2.14 21.20 -5.74
CA GLN A 230 -1.32 21.44 -6.93
C GLN A 230 -1.99 20.91 -8.21
N LEU A 231 -2.76 19.84 -8.11
CA LEU A 231 -3.56 19.29 -9.21
C LEU A 231 -4.89 20.03 -9.42
N GLY A 232 -5.21 21.07 -8.63
CA GLY A 232 -6.47 21.80 -8.71
C GLY A 232 -7.69 20.98 -8.25
N LEU A 233 -7.48 19.91 -7.48
CA LEU A 233 -8.52 19.01 -7.02
C LEU A 233 -9.01 19.40 -5.63
N LYS A 234 -10.33 19.38 -5.43
CA LYS A 234 -10.96 19.44 -4.11
C LYS A 234 -11.03 18.04 -3.52
N THR A 235 -11.14 17.92 -2.20
CA THR A 235 -11.24 16.62 -1.51
C THR A 235 -12.37 15.73 -2.05
N GLN A 236 -13.51 16.32 -2.39
CA GLN A 236 -14.65 15.62 -3.00
C GLN A 236 -14.37 15.05 -4.40
N HIS A 237 -13.34 15.53 -5.08
CA HIS A 237 -12.93 15.08 -6.42
C HIS A 237 -12.06 13.81 -6.35
N LEU A 238 -11.40 13.55 -5.22
CA LEU A 238 -10.40 12.49 -5.09
C LEU A 238 -10.92 11.09 -5.42
N PRO A 239 -12.13 10.65 -4.99
CA PRO A 239 -12.63 9.33 -5.37
C PRO A 239 -12.86 9.17 -6.87
N CYS A 240 -13.40 10.19 -7.52
CA CYS A 240 -13.60 10.19 -8.98
C CYS A 240 -12.25 10.21 -9.71
N PHE A 241 -11.31 11.03 -9.25
CA PHE A 241 -9.96 11.10 -9.78
C PHE A 241 -9.25 9.75 -9.68
N ALA A 242 -9.28 9.10 -8.49
CA ALA A 242 -8.69 7.79 -8.28
C ALA A 242 -9.32 6.71 -9.17
N ALA A 243 -10.65 6.72 -9.33
CA ALA A 243 -11.35 5.79 -10.19
C ALA A 243 -10.94 5.91 -11.66
N LEU A 244 -10.65 7.13 -12.14
CA LEU A 244 -10.29 7.41 -13.53
C LEU A 244 -8.80 7.27 -13.86
N LEU A 245 -7.94 7.03 -12.89
CA LEU A 245 -6.52 6.74 -13.13
C LEU A 245 -6.23 5.29 -13.52
N GLY A 246 -7.19 4.41 -13.34
CA GLY A 246 -7.03 2.96 -13.49
C GLY A 246 -6.72 2.28 -12.15
N ASN A 247 -7.43 1.20 -11.87
CA ASN A 247 -7.33 0.43 -10.62
C ASN A 247 -7.80 -1.02 -10.86
N HIS A 248 -7.86 -1.84 -9.81
CA HIS A 248 -8.26 -3.24 -9.93
C HIS A 248 -9.74 -3.45 -10.31
N ILE A 249 -10.62 -2.46 -10.07
CA ILE A 249 -12.04 -2.51 -10.43
C ILE A 249 -12.26 -2.02 -11.86
N LEU A 250 -11.60 -0.92 -12.22
CA LEU A 250 -11.65 -0.30 -13.54
C LEU A 250 -10.21 -0.16 -14.07
N PRO A 251 -9.73 -1.15 -14.83
CA PRO A 251 -8.36 -1.17 -15.34
C PRO A 251 -8.06 -0.02 -16.30
N ASP A 252 -6.79 0.38 -16.36
CA ASP A 252 -6.30 1.43 -17.26
C ASP A 252 -6.49 1.10 -18.74
N GLU A 253 -6.49 -0.20 -19.10
CA GLU A 253 -6.82 -0.64 -20.46
C GLU A 253 -8.24 -0.27 -20.87
N ASP A 254 -9.20 -0.33 -19.95
CA ASP A 254 -10.60 0.09 -20.20
C ASP A 254 -10.75 1.61 -20.31
N LEU A 255 -9.84 2.36 -19.72
CA LEU A 255 -9.78 3.81 -19.76
C LEU A 255 -8.89 4.37 -20.89
N ALA A 256 -8.18 3.52 -21.63
CA ALA A 256 -7.19 3.95 -22.62
C ALA A 256 -7.77 4.93 -23.66
N ALA A 257 -8.95 4.64 -24.21
CA ALA A 257 -9.61 5.52 -25.17
C ALA A 257 -9.93 6.90 -24.57
N PHE A 258 -10.39 6.93 -23.33
CA PHE A 258 -10.65 8.16 -22.58
C PHE A 258 -9.34 8.92 -22.31
N HIS A 259 -8.31 8.27 -21.79
CA HIS A 259 -7.02 8.90 -21.53
C HIS A 259 -6.43 9.54 -22.79
N TRP A 260 -6.46 8.83 -23.93
CA TRP A 260 -6.03 9.40 -25.20
C TRP A 260 -6.92 10.55 -25.68
N SER A 261 -8.22 10.51 -25.41
CA SER A 261 -9.12 11.60 -25.81
C SER A 261 -8.84 12.90 -25.05
N LEU A 262 -8.37 12.82 -23.81
CA LEU A 262 -8.00 13.98 -23.00
C LEU A 262 -6.78 14.73 -23.55
N LEU A 263 -5.86 14.02 -24.20
CA LEU A 263 -4.63 14.60 -24.73
C LEU A 263 -4.87 15.39 -26.03
N GLY A 264 -5.94 15.05 -26.75
CA GLY A 264 -6.24 15.67 -28.04
C GLY A 264 -5.33 15.18 -29.19
N PRO A 265 -5.71 15.49 -30.45
CA PRO A 265 -4.99 15.03 -31.65
C PRO A 265 -3.64 15.72 -31.84
N GLU A 266 -3.49 16.95 -31.37
CA GLU A 266 -2.27 17.78 -31.53
C GLU A 266 -1.20 17.48 -30.49
N HIS A 267 -1.48 16.58 -29.54
CA HIS A 267 -0.51 16.26 -28.49
C HIS A 267 0.69 15.50 -29.09
N PRO A 268 1.96 15.84 -28.72
CA PRO A 268 3.16 15.22 -29.29
C PRO A 268 3.18 13.68 -29.22
N LEU A 269 2.51 13.11 -28.20
CA LEU A 269 2.38 11.66 -28.01
C LEU A 269 1.25 11.02 -28.81
N ALA A 270 0.41 11.78 -29.52
CA ALA A 270 -0.71 11.24 -30.27
C ALA A 270 -0.26 10.23 -31.35
N SER A 271 0.93 10.42 -31.91
CA SER A 271 1.55 9.50 -32.87
C SER A 271 1.83 8.10 -32.30
N LEU A 272 1.97 7.96 -30.97
CA LEU A 272 2.18 6.68 -30.32
C LEU A 272 0.90 5.82 -30.25
N LYS A 273 -0.28 6.44 -30.35
CA LYS A 273 -1.59 5.75 -30.35
C LYS A 273 -1.74 4.77 -31.53
N VAL A 274 -1.02 4.98 -32.61
CA VAL A 274 -1.24 4.31 -33.90
C VAL A 274 -0.34 3.09 -34.12
N ARG A 275 0.33 2.56 -33.11
CA ARG A 275 1.10 1.31 -33.27
C ARG A 275 0.11 0.15 -33.43
N ALA A 276 0.05 -0.34 -34.68
CA ALA A 276 -0.85 -1.41 -35.12
C ALA A 276 -0.86 -2.60 -34.13
N HIS A 277 -2.07 -3.02 -33.76
CA HIS A 277 -2.38 -4.23 -32.99
C HIS A 277 -1.92 -4.32 -31.52
N GLN A 278 -1.33 -3.27 -30.93
CA GLN A 278 -1.04 -3.24 -29.50
C GLN A 278 -1.76 -2.06 -28.84
N LEU A 279 -2.45 -2.35 -27.74
CA LEU A 279 -2.99 -1.29 -26.87
C LEU A 279 -1.80 -0.55 -26.24
N VAL A 280 -1.60 0.70 -26.63
CA VAL A 280 -0.58 1.58 -26.06
C VAL A 280 -1.27 2.50 -25.08
N LEU A 281 -0.82 2.49 -23.83
CA LEU A 281 -1.29 3.41 -22.81
C LEU A 281 -0.44 4.69 -22.83
N PRO A 282 -1.06 5.88 -22.60
CA PRO A 282 -0.27 7.10 -22.44
C PRO A 282 0.60 7.02 -21.17
N PRO A 283 1.72 7.78 -21.11
CA PRO A 283 2.55 7.85 -19.91
C PRO A 283 1.73 8.32 -18.68
N CYS A 284 1.92 7.67 -17.54
CA CYS A 284 1.12 7.92 -16.34
C CYS A 284 1.19 9.38 -15.85
N GLU A 285 2.35 10.05 -15.95
CA GLU A 285 2.48 11.47 -15.59
C GLU A 285 1.52 12.37 -16.38
N VAL A 286 1.38 12.09 -17.67
CA VAL A 286 0.51 12.85 -18.57
C VAL A 286 -0.95 12.57 -18.24
N VAL A 287 -1.29 11.29 -18.00
CA VAL A 287 -2.63 10.85 -17.60
C VAL A 287 -3.05 11.51 -16.29
N ILE A 288 -2.20 11.49 -15.26
CA ILE A 288 -2.49 12.08 -13.95
C ILE A 288 -2.90 13.55 -14.10
N LYS A 289 -2.14 14.33 -14.88
CA LYS A 289 -2.43 15.73 -15.12
C LYS A 289 -3.73 15.93 -15.91
N ALA A 290 -3.89 15.21 -17.02
CA ALA A 290 -5.09 15.35 -17.88
C ALA A 290 -6.37 14.93 -17.15
N VAL A 291 -6.32 13.84 -16.36
CA VAL A 291 -7.46 13.39 -15.55
C VAL A 291 -7.77 14.40 -14.44
N SER A 292 -6.76 15.01 -13.81
CA SER A 292 -6.99 16.03 -12.78
C SER A 292 -7.70 17.26 -13.34
N GLU A 293 -7.28 17.73 -14.52
CA GLU A 293 -7.91 18.84 -15.23
C GLU A 293 -9.37 18.51 -15.61
N TYR A 294 -9.61 17.31 -16.15
CA TYR A 294 -10.95 16.83 -16.47
C TYR A 294 -11.85 16.80 -15.24
N VAL A 295 -11.41 16.16 -14.16
CA VAL A 295 -12.21 16.03 -12.92
C VAL A 295 -12.48 17.39 -12.28
N SER A 296 -11.50 18.30 -12.31
CA SER A 296 -11.68 19.68 -11.83
C SER A 296 -12.73 20.48 -12.61
N SER A 297 -12.92 20.16 -13.90
CA SER A 297 -13.91 20.81 -14.78
C SER A 297 -15.34 20.35 -14.54
N ILE A 298 -15.54 19.21 -13.85
CA ILE A 298 -16.86 18.63 -13.59
C ILE A 298 -17.63 19.51 -12.58
N LYS A 299 -18.73 20.11 -13.03
CA LYS A 299 -19.56 20.98 -12.18
C LYS A 299 -20.40 20.20 -11.15
N HIS A 300 -20.84 19.01 -11.49
CA HIS A 300 -21.78 18.20 -10.69
C HIS A 300 -21.32 16.75 -10.58
N LEU A 301 -20.45 16.47 -9.61
CA LEU A 301 -19.99 15.10 -9.30
C LEU A 301 -21.08 14.16 -8.78
N GLY A 302 -22.23 14.70 -8.34
CA GLY A 302 -23.35 13.89 -7.87
C GLY A 302 -24.01 13.04 -8.97
N ASN A 303 -23.84 13.40 -10.25
CA ASN A 303 -24.35 12.62 -11.38
C ASN A 303 -23.26 11.76 -12.01
N LEU A 304 -22.90 10.68 -11.35
CA LEU A 304 -21.87 9.75 -11.82
C LEU A 304 -22.25 9.07 -13.15
N ASP A 305 -23.55 8.93 -13.47
CA ASP A 305 -24.01 8.40 -14.76
C ASP A 305 -23.62 9.30 -15.93
N ALA A 306 -23.79 10.62 -15.77
CA ALA A 306 -23.39 11.57 -16.79
C ALA A 306 -21.87 11.58 -16.99
N VAL A 307 -21.11 11.56 -15.91
CA VAL A 307 -19.63 11.47 -15.97
C VAL A 307 -19.20 10.18 -16.67
N ALA A 308 -19.77 9.04 -16.29
CA ALA A 308 -19.41 7.76 -16.90
C ALA A 308 -19.74 7.71 -18.41
N ARG A 309 -20.90 8.22 -18.81
CA ARG A 309 -21.27 8.31 -20.25
C ARG A 309 -20.31 9.18 -21.05
N ASP A 310 -19.85 10.29 -20.47
CA ASP A 310 -18.85 11.15 -21.11
C ASP A 310 -17.50 10.45 -21.23
N VAL A 311 -17.03 9.78 -20.16
CA VAL A 311 -15.77 9.02 -20.13
C VAL A 311 -15.79 7.90 -21.18
N PHE A 312 -16.88 7.14 -21.29
CA PHE A 312 -16.96 5.96 -22.14
C PHE A 312 -17.60 6.20 -23.51
N LYS A 313 -17.89 7.45 -23.90
CA LYS A 313 -18.52 7.78 -25.19
C LYS A 313 -17.78 7.24 -26.43
N GLN A 314 -16.47 7.02 -26.32
CA GLN A 314 -15.63 6.45 -27.39
C GLN A 314 -15.35 4.95 -27.22
N SER A 315 -15.93 4.32 -26.21
CA SER A 315 -15.69 2.90 -25.95
C SER A 315 -16.43 2.01 -26.95
N GLN A 316 -15.76 0.97 -27.46
CA GLN A 316 -16.37 -0.01 -28.35
C GLN A 316 -17.14 -1.12 -27.61
N SER A 317 -16.99 -1.22 -26.29
CA SER A 317 -17.67 -2.20 -25.44
C SER A 317 -18.97 -1.63 -24.85
N ARG A 318 -19.82 -2.53 -24.28
CA ARG A 318 -21.09 -2.12 -23.66
C ARG A 318 -20.85 -1.05 -22.60
N ILE A 319 -21.39 0.14 -22.83
CA ILE A 319 -21.24 1.32 -21.96
C ILE A 319 -21.79 1.04 -20.57
N GLU A 320 -22.93 0.34 -20.48
CA GLU A 320 -23.63 0.05 -19.22
C GLU A 320 -22.76 -0.74 -18.22
N ASP A 321 -22.01 -1.73 -18.70
CA ASP A 321 -21.10 -2.53 -17.85
C ASP A 321 -19.99 -1.63 -17.28
N LYS A 322 -19.43 -0.74 -18.10
CA LYS A 322 -18.37 0.20 -17.69
C LYS A 322 -18.88 1.29 -16.75
N VAL A 323 -20.10 1.75 -16.92
CA VAL A 323 -20.76 2.68 -15.97
C VAL A 323 -20.85 2.03 -14.59
N GLY A 324 -21.26 0.76 -14.53
CA GLY A 324 -21.31 0.00 -13.28
C GLY A 324 -19.95 -0.11 -12.61
N LEU A 325 -18.89 -0.46 -13.36
CA LEU A 325 -17.51 -0.56 -12.84
C LEU A 325 -16.98 0.81 -12.36
N PHE A 326 -17.24 1.88 -13.11
CA PHE A 326 -16.83 3.22 -12.69
C PHE A 326 -17.48 3.64 -11.37
N LYS A 327 -18.80 3.44 -11.23
CA LYS A 327 -19.51 3.74 -9.98
C LYS A 327 -18.94 2.92 -8.81
N LYS A 328 -18.70 1.62 -9.02
CA LYS A 328 -18.09 0.74 -8.02
C LYS A 328 -16.70 1.22 -7.62
N ALA A 329 -15.87 1.68 -8.57
CA ALA A 329 -14.57 2.23 -8.27
C ALA A 329 -14.64 3.54 -7.47
N VAL A 330 -15.54 4.47 -7.84
CA VAL A 330 -15.76 5.71 -7.07
C VAL A 330 -16.26 5.41 -5.65
N GLU A 331 -17.16 4.45 -5.50
CA GLU A 331 -17.67 4.01 -4.20
C GLU A 331 -16.57 3.42 -3.35
N TYR A 332 -15.71 2.58 -3.92
CA TYR A 332 -14.55 1.99 -3.25
C TYR A 332 -13.66 3.06 -2.62
N PHE A 333 -13.21 4.05 -3.39
CA PHE A 333 -12.37 5.13 -2.86
C PHE A 333 -13.12 6.08 -1.93
N SER A 334 -14.43 6.23 -2.08
CA SER A 334 -15.27 7.03 -1.18
C SER A 334 -15.48 6.34 0.16
N ALA A 335 -15.72 5.04 0.17
CA ALA A 335 -15.89 4.25 1.39
C ALA A 335 -14.58 4.18 2.19
N ALA A 336 -13.46 4.04 1.48
CA ALA A 336 -12.13 4.03 2.06
C ALA A 336 -11.79 5.34 2.79
N SER A 337 -12.35 6.47 2.40
CA SER A 337 -12.13 7.78 3.06
C SER A 337 -13.10 8.09 4.20
N LYS A 338 -14.16 7.30 4.40
CA LYS A 338 -15.14 7.53 5.47
C LYS A 338 -14.76 6.78 6.75
N PRO A 339 -14.90 7.39 7.96
CA PRO A 339 -14.82 6.64 9.19
C PRO A 339 -15.93 5.58 9.21
N ARG A 340 -15.57 4.33 9.52
CA ARG A 340 -16.55 3.26 9.68
C ARG A 340 -17.42 3.57 10.91
N PRO A 341 -18.75 3.42 10.86
CA PRO A 341 -19.55 3.46 12.06
C PRO A 341 -19.05 2.36 13.00
N LEU A 342 -18.87 2.68 14.27
CA LEU A 342 -18.51 1.73 15.32
C LEU A 342 -19.59 0.66 15.48
N SER A 343 -19.78 -0.20 14.51
CA SER A 343 -20.59 -1.40 14.64
C SER A 343 -19.71 -2.45 15.32
N MET A 344 -19.95 -2.62 16.59
CA MET A 344 -19.31 -3.49 17.55
C MET A 344 -19.52 -4.97 17.21
N GLY A 345 -18.80 -5.49 16.24
CA GLY A 345 -18.58 -6.92 16.11
C GLY A 345 -17.20 -7.30 16.66
N PRO A 346 -16.97 -8.54 17.11
CA PRO A 346 -15.63 -9.00 17.42
C PRO A 346 -14.73 -8.79 16.21
N SER A 347 -13.49 -8.30 16.45
CA SER A 347 -12.52 -8.05 15.40
C SER A 347 -12.38 -9.30 14.52
N PRO A 348 -12.63 -9.22 13.22
CA PRO A 348 -12.50 -10.36 12.31
C PRO A 348 -11.04 -10.76 12.06
N TYR A 349 -10.09 -10.01 12.63
CA TYR A 349 -8.66 -10.18 12.33
C TYR A 349 -8.03 -11.29 13.17
N LEU A 350 -7.25 -12.16 12.51
CA LEU A 350 -6.39 -13.12 13.18
C LEU A 350 -5.14 -12.40 13.70
N TRP A 351 -5.07 -12.24 15.01
CA TRP A 351 -3.89 -11.69 15.70
C TRP A 351 -2.96 -12.80 16.11
N PHE A 352 -1.71 -12.73 15.66
CA PHE A 352 -0.67 -13.67 16.04
C PHE A 352 0.43 -12.94 16.82
N GLY A 353 0.73 -13.41 18.03
CA GLY A 353 1.81 -12.89 18.87
C GLY A 353 1.44 -12.84 20.35
N PRO A 354 2.40 -12.63 21.25
CA PRO A 354 2.14 -12.54 22.68
C PRO A 354 1.26 -11.31 22.95
N THR A 355 0.14 -11.54 23.60
CA THR A 355 -0.75 -10.50 24.09
C THR A 355 -0.15 -9.80 25.29
N PRO A 356 0.04 -8.49 25.23
CA PRO A 356 -0.18 -7.65 26.37
C PRO A 356 -1.14 -6.51 26.01
N PHE A 357 -2.37 -6.82 25.72
CA PHE A 357 -3.45 -5.84 25.86
C PHE A 357 -4.09 -6.02 27.24
N GLY A 358 -3.59 -5.29 28.21
CA GLY A 358 -4.45 -4.90 29.33
C GLY A 358 -5.57 -4.05 28.75
N GLY A 359 -6.80 -4.58 28.66
CA GLY A 359 -8.01 -3.80 28.42
C GLY A 359 -8.77 -4.02 27.11
N LEU A 360 -8.81 -5.24 26.56
CA LEU A 360 -9.97 -5.65 25.76
C LEU A 360 -10.94 -6.42 26.66
N PRO A 361 -12.26 -6.15 26.63
CA PRO A 361 -13.21 -6.88 27.44
C PRO A 361 -13.15 -8.36 27.08
N GLY A 362 -12.93 -9.19 28.14
CA GLY A 362 -12.78 -10.62 28.01
C GLY A 362 -14.03 -11.26 27.41
N HIS A 363 -13.80 -11.98 26.34
CA HIS A 363 -14.49 -13.19 25.91
C HIS A 363 -13.61 -13.92 24.90
N MET A 364 -12.51 -14.51 25.39
CA MET A 364 -12.02 -15.74 24.80
C MET A 364 -12.56 -16.88 25.62
N GLY A 365 -13.66 -17.46 25.17
CA GLY A 365 -14.07 -18.78 25.61
C GLY A 365 -12.94 -19.74 25.34
N ALA A 366 -12.45 -20.40 26.40
CA ALA A 366 -11.45 -21.44 26.30
C ALA A 366 -11.99 -22.55 25.37
N MET A 367 -11.43 -22.63 24.15
CA MET A 367 -11.54 -23.84 23.35
C MET A 367 -10.73 -24.91 24.04
N GLN A 368 -11.42 -25.85 24.68
CA GLN A 368 -10.81 -27.10 25.11
C GLN A 368 -10.27 -27.85 23.89
N PRO A 369 -9.09 -28.46 23.98
CA PRO A 369 -8.52 -29.26 22.88
C PRO A 369 -9.38 -30.51 22.66
N GLY A 370 -10.25 -30.47 21.68
CA GLY A 370 -10.91 -31.65 21.15
C GLY A 370 -9.85 -32.54 20.49
N LYS A 371 -9.71 -33.77 21.00
CA LYS A 371 -8.93 -34.84 20.41
C LYS A 371 -9.43 -35.14 18.99
N ASN A 372 -8.73 -34.65 17.99
CA ASN A 372 -8.74 -35.28 16.67
C ASN A 372 -7.35 -35.07 16.05
N GLN A 373 -6.55 -36.12 16.13
CA GLN A 373 -5.33 -36.27 15.35
C GLN A 373 -5.69 -36.36 13.88
N VAL A 374 -5.31 -35.36 13.10
CA VAL A 374 -5.14 -35.50 11.66
C VAL A 374 -3.66 -35.26 11.38
N GLY A 375 -2.98 -36.35 11.04
CA GLY A 375 -1.59 -36.34 10.66
C GLY A 375 -1.41 -35.52 9.39
N VAL A 376 -0.58 -34.49 9.46
CA VAL A 376 -0.05 -33.79 8.28
C VAL A 376 1.36 -34.34 8.06
N THR A 377 1.49 -35.17 7.04
CA THR A 377 2.77 -35.61 6.50
C THR A 377 3.38 -34.44 5.72
N CYS A 378 4.51 -33.94 6.20
CA CYS A 378 5.35 -33.02 5.42
C CYS A 378 6.02 -33.77 4.27
N LEU A 379 5.85 -33.28 3.05
CA LEU A 379 6.78 -33.42 1.95
C LEU A 379 7.33 -32.04 1.61
#